data_93d775d88cee64fb04c1cedaebe31a3e
#
_entry.id   93d775d88cee64fb04c1cedaebe31a3e
#
_cell.length_a   1.000
_cell.length_b   1.000
_cell.length_c   1.000
_cell.angle_alpha   90.00
_cell.angle_beta   90.00
_cell.angle_gamma   90.00
#
_symmetry.space_group_name_H-M   'P 1'
#
loop_
_entity.id
_entity.type
_entity.pdbx_description
1 polymer ?
#
loop_
_entity_poly.entity_id
_entity_poly.type
_entity_poly.pdbx_seq_one_letter_code
_entity_poly.pdbx_strand_id
1 'polypeptide(L)'
;YDNPYIDPSEIDAAKAQLPHAVFEQEYMANPMENAANPFGSDHIAKCVKPLSGNPVKYWGIDLAKSLDWTVLIGLDEDGNVAAFYRFQKDWLQTKEDIVRICGRDTPIMIDSTGVGDPVVEDLQKQFNAMYGFKYTSHSKQQLMEGLASSIHKSEIGYPDGPLKDELEIFEYAFTPTGVKYTAPVGFHDDCVN
;
A
#
# COMPACT_ATOMS: atom_id res chain seq x y z
N TYR A 1 25.04 -26.34 -5.83
CA TYR A 1 25.82 -25.12 -5.51
C TYR A 1 27.21 -25.28 -6.10
N ASP A 2 27.58 -24.40 -7.04
CA ASP A 2 28.81 -24.57 -7.83
C ASP A 2 30.05 -23.88 -7.22
N ASN A 3 29.89 -23.24 -6.05
CA ASN A 3 31.00 -22.58 -5.37
C ASN A 3 31.55 -23.47 -4.25
N PRO A 4 32.74 -24.09 -4.45
CA PRO A 4 33.32 -25.01 -3.47
C PRO A 4 33.88 -24.33 -2.22
N TYR A 5 33.86 -23.01 -2.17
CA TYR A 5 34.40 -22.21 -1.04
C TYR A 5 33.33 -21.76 -0.05
N ILE A 6 32.03 -22.04 -0.28
CA ILE A 6 30.96 -21.71 0.62
C ILE A 6 30.50 -22.96 1.37
N ASP A 7 30.51 -22.92 2.69
CA ASP A 7 30.02 -24.02 3.53
C ASP A 7 28.49 -24.19 3.33
N PRO A 8 27.99 -25.38 3.04
CA PRO A 8 26.56 -25.65 2.91
C PRO A 8 25.73 -25.17 4.11
N SER A 9 26.30 -25.19 5.34
CA SER A 9 25.63 -24.72 6.53
C SER A 9 25.39 -23.20 6.54
N GLU A 10 26.25 -22.41 5.89
CA GLU A 10 26.06 -20.97 5.70
C GLU A 10 24.90 -20.70 4.74
N ILE A 11 24.74 -21.52 3.71
CA ILE A 11 23.64 -21.42 2.75
C ILE A 11 22.31 -21.73 3.42
N ASP A 12 22.26 -22.79 4.25
CA ASP A 12 21.05 -23.16 4.99
C ASP A 12 20.68 -22.10 6.03
N ALA A 13 21.66 -21.50 6.70
CA ALA A 13 21.44 -20.38 7.61
C ALA A 13 20.92 -19.14 6.89
N ALA A 14 21.51 -18.79 5.74
CA ALA A 14 21.06 -17.66 4.92
C ALA A 14 19.62 -17.89 4.40
N LYS A 15 19.30 -19.11 3.97
CA LYS A 15 17.94 -19.48 3.53
C LYS A 15 16.89 -19.35 4.63
N ALA A 16 17.27 -19.62 5.88
CA ALA A 16 16.38 -19.50 7.03
C ALA A 16 16.22 -18.05 7.52
N GLN A 17 17.20 -17.18 7.28
CA GLN A 17 17.23 -15.80 7.80
C GLN A 17 16.85 -14.73 6.79
N LEU A 18 17.09 -14.98 5.49
CA LEU A 18 16.84 -14.01 4.44
C LEU A 18 15.42 -14.18 3.87
N PRO A 19 14.78 -13.07 3.45
CA PRO A 19 13.60 -13.16 2.60
C PRO A 19 13.87 -13.99 1.37
N HIS A 20 12.91 -14.81 0.94
CA HIS A 20 13.07 -15.74 -0.18
C HIS A 20 13.63 -15.06 -1.45
N ALA A 21 13.13 -13.88 -1.80
CA ALA A 21 13.59 -13.12 -2.97
C ALA A 21 15.07 -12.73 -2.87
N VAL A 22 15.54 -12.33 -1.69
CA VAL A 22 16.94 -11.96 -1.44
C VAL A 22 17.84 -13.20 -1.55
N PHE A 23 17.39 -14.33 -0.98
CA PHE A 23 18.11 -15.59 -1.06
C PHE A 23 18.25 -16.08 -2.51
N GLU A 24 17.17 -16.03 -3.29
CA GLU A 24 17.18 -16.42 -4.71
C GLU A 24 18.14 -15.54 -5.53
N GLN A 25 18.12 -14.23 -5.29
CA GLN A 25 18.98 -13.29 -6.02
C GLN A 25 20.45 -13.44 -5.66
N GLU A 26 20.78 -13.48 -4.36
CA GLU A 26 22.17 -13.40 -3.88
C GLU A 26 22.88 -14.77 -3.87
N TYR A 27 22.14 -15.85 -3.60
CA TYR A 27 22.71 -17.19 -3.45
C TYR A 27 22.43 -18.13 -4.62
N MET A 28 21.30 -17.94 -5.31
CA MET A 28 20.89 -18.80 -6.41
C MET A 28 21.17 -18.20 -7.78
N ALA A 29 21.63 -16.94 -7.83
CA ALA A 29 21.83 -16.16 -9.06
C ALA A 29 20.58 -16.18 -9.98
N ASN A 30 19.41 -16.22 -9.36
CA ASN A 30 18.11 -16.21 -10.01
C ASN A 30 17.50 -14.82 -9.83
N PRO A 31 17.76 -13.84 -10.74
CA PRO A 31 17.16 -12.53 -10.66
C PRO A 31 15.66 -12.70 -10.91
N MET A 32 14.87 -12.56 -9.85
CA MET A 32 13.42 -12.50 -9.99
C MET A 32 13.06 -11.20 -10.69
N GLU A 33 12.27 -11.25 -11.75
CA GLU A 33 11.88 -10.09 -12.55
C GLU A 33 11.23 -8.95 -11.73
N ASN A 34 10.79 -9.22 -10.49
CA ASN A 34 10.26 -8.24 -9.55
C ASN A 34 10.76 -8.49 -8.11
N ALA A 35 12.05 -8.76 -7.92
CA ALA A 35 12.62 -9.07 -6.60
C ALA A 35 12.43 -7.94 -5.55
N ALA A 36 12.22 -6.71 -6.00
CA ALA A 36 11.94 -5.55 -5.15
C ALA A 36 10.46 -5.34 -4.83
N ASN A 37 9.54 -6.06 -5.49
CA ASN A 37 8.11 -5.92 -5.23
C ASN A 37 7.70 -6.75 -4.00
N PRO A 38 7.13 -6.14 -2.94
CA PRO A 38 6.79 -6.86 -1.71
C PRO A 38 5.55 -7.75 -1.86
N PHE A 39 4.72 -7.51 -2.88
CA PHE A 39 3.42 -8.16 -3.03
C PHE A 39 3.46 -9.39 -3.93
N GLY A 40 4.33 -9.40 -4.95
CA GLY A 40 4.47 -10.49 -5.92
C GLY A 40 3.36 -10.51 -6.98
N SER A 41 3.74 -10.49 -8.26
CA SER A 41 2.82 -10.34 -9.40
C SER A 41 1.69 -11.39 -9.43
N ASP A 42 2.01 -12.65 -9.11
CA ASP A 42 1.02 -13.73 -9.08
C ASP A 42 -0.03 -13.55 -7.99
N HIS A 43 0.38 -13.00 -6.83
CA HIS A 43 -0.54 -12.75 -5.72
C HIS A 43 -1.39 -11.51 -6.00
N ILE A 44 -0.81 -10.45 -6.57
CA ILE A 44 -1.53 -9.27 -7.04
C ILE A 44 -2.64 -9.70 -8.01
N ALA A 45 -2.30 -10.50 -9.04
CA ALA A 45 -3.26 -10.93 -10.04
C ALA A 45 -4.43 -11.75 -9.45
N LYS A 46 -4.18 -12.58 -8.43
CA LYS A 46 -5.23 -13.37 -7.74
C LYS A 46 -6.21 -12.51 -6.94
N CYS A 47 -5.80 -11.33 -6.48
CA CYS A 47 -6.63 -10.41 -5.74
C CYS A 47 -7.50 -9.51 -6.62
N VAL A 48 -7.29 -9.52 -7.95
CA VAL A 48 -8.07 -8.69 -8.88
C VAL A 48 -9.51 -9.21 -8.96
N LYS A 49 -10.45 -8.36 -8.58
CA LYS A 49 -11.91 -8.63 -8.57
C LYS A 49 -12.65 -7.33 -8.91
N PRO A 50 -13.86 -7.37 -9.45
CA PRO A 50 -14.69 -6.17 -9.56
C PRO A 50 -14.97 -5.57 -8.19
N LEU A 51 -15.40 -4.30 -8.14
CA LEU A 51 -15.91 -3.69 -6.91
C LEU A 51 -16.98 -4.60 -6.28
N SER A 52 -16.91 -4.80 -4.96
CA SER A 52 -17.75 -5.80 -4.30
C SER A 52 -19.25 -5.52 -4.34
N GLY A 53 -19.63 -4.24 -4.52
CA GLY A 53 -21.03 -3.81 -4.46
C GLY A 53 -21.64 -3.84 -3.05
N ASN A 54 -20.89 -4.25 -2.04
CA ASN A 54 -21.30 -4.23 -0.64
C ASN A 54 -21.21 -2.83 -0.04
N PRO A 55 -21.88 -2.56 1.09
CA PRO A 55 -21.70 -1.30 1.83
C PRO A 55 -20.25 -1.11 2.30
N VAL A 56 -19.72 0.10 2.13
CA VAL A 56 -18.41 0.46 2.67
C VAL A 56 -18.44 0.45 4.19
N LYS A 57 -17.48 -0.20 4.81
CA LYS A 57 -17.29 -0.29 6.26
C LYS A 57 -16.13 0.57 6.77
N TYR A 58 -15.11 0.76 5.93
CA TYR A 58 -13.89 1.52 6.28
C TYR A 58 -13.42 2.31 5.08
N TRP A 59 -12.91 3.51 5.32
CA TRP A 59 -12.28 4.31 4.29
C TRP A 59 -10.79 4.50 4.58
N GLY A 60 -9.96 4.33 3.55
CA GLY A 60 -8.58 4.81 3.47
C GLY A 60 -8.51 6.01 2.55
N ILE A 61 -7.83 7.08 2.98
CA ILE A 61 -7.70 8.31 2.20
C ILE A 61 -6.24 8.74 2.16
N ASP A 62 -5.69 8.84 0.94
CA ASP A 62 -4.44 9.55 0.67
C ASP A 62 -4.75 10.92 0.06
N LEU A 63 -4.23 11.99 0.67
CA LEU A 63 -4.48 13.36 0.25
C LEU A 63 -3.37 13.87 -0.66
N ALA A 64 -3.74 14.35 -1.84
CA ALA A 64 -2.82 14.96 -2.79
C ALA A 64 -2.02 16.12 -2.19
N LYS A 65 -0.72 16.12 -2.48
CA LYS A 65 0.16 17.27 -2.30
C LYS A 65 0.38 17.93 -3.65
N SER A 66 -0.31 19.05 -3.90
CA SER A 66 -0.11 19.85 -5.11
C SER A 66 -0.55 19.16 -6.42
N LEU A 67 0.30 18.35 -7.04
CA LEU A 67 0.07 17.72 -8.35
C LEU A 67 -0.21 16.21 -8.25
N ASP A 68 -0.23 15.63 -7.05
CA ASP A 68 -0.52 14.22 -6.83
C ASP A 68 -2.02 13.91 -6.86
N TRP A 69 -2.37 12.65 -6.74
CA TRP A 69 -3.75 12.21 -6.72
C TRP A 69 -4.29 12.11 -5.31
N THR A 70 -5.48 12.65 -5.09
CA THR A 70 -6.27 12.26 -3.91
C THR A 70 -6.95 10.95 -4.22
N VAL A 71 -6.76 9.96 -3.35
CA VAL A 71 -7.32 8.62 -3.49
C VAL A 71 -8.18 8.29 -2.29
N LEU A 72 -9.39 7.78 -2.55
CA LEU A 72 -10.31 7.26 -1.54
C LEU A 72 -10.59 5.79 -1.85
N ILE A 73 -10.28 4.90 -0.93
CA ILE A 73 -10.57 3.48 -1.03
C ILE A 73 -11.54 3.08 0.08
N GLY A 74 -12.71 2.62 -0.32
CA GLY A 74 -13.72 2.08 0.61
C GLY A 74 -13.68 0.56 0.62
N LEU A 75 -13.43 -0.04 1.79
CA LEU A 75 -13.46 -1.48 1.99
C LEU A 75 -14.78 -1.94 2.59
N ASP A 76 -15.26 -3.11 2.17
CA ASP A 76 -16.38 -3.81 2.80
C ASP A 76 -15.92 -4.59 4.05
N GLU A 77 -16.82 -5.37 4.66
CA GLU A 77 -16.57 -6.14 5.86
C GLU A 77 -15.57 -7.29 5.61
N ASP A 78 -15.48 -7.79 4.38
CA ASP A 78 -14.62 -8.90 3.96
C ASP A 78 -13.26 -8.43 3.43
N GLY A 79 -12.97 -7.12 3.47
CA GLY A 79 -11.72 -6.55 2.98
C GLY A 79 -11.67 -6.31 1.46
N ASN A 80 -12.77 -6.47 0.73
CA ASN A 80 -12.81 -6.16 -0.69
C ASN A 80 -13.12 -4.70 -0.93
N VAL A 81 -12.54 -4.13 -1.99
CA VAL A 81 -12.81 -2.76 -2.39
C VAL A 81 -14.26 -2.65 -2.90
N ALA A 82 -15.07 -1.89 -2.17
CA ALA A 82 -16.46 -1.60 -2.48
C ALA A 82 -16.62 -0.26 -3.22
N ALA A 83 -15.69 0.67 -2.98
CA ALA A 83 -15.68 1.97 -3.65
C ALA A 83 -14.23 2.45 -3.87
N PHE A 84 -13.98 3.07 -5.03
CA PHE A 84 -12.69 3.59 -5.41
C PHE A 84 -12.86 4.93 -6.12
N TYR A 85 -12.18 5.97 -5.62
CA TYR A 85 -12.15 7.29 -6.23
C TYR A 85 -10.71 7.79 -6.29
N ARG A 86 -10.33 8.38 -7.43
CA ARG A 86 -9.03 8.96 -7.68
C ARG A 86 -9.21 10.22 -8.49
N PHE A 87 -8.77 11.36 -7.96
CA PHE A 87 -8.98 12.66 -8.61
C PHE A 87 -7.92 13.69 -8.19
N GLN A 88 -7.81 14.74 -9.00
CA GLN A 88 -7.00 15.94 -8.71
C GLN A 88 -7.94 17.13 -8.68
N LYS A 89 -8.09 17.76 -7.52
CA LYS A 89 -8.96 18.92 -7.28
C LYS A 89 -8.32 19.87 -6.29
N ASP A 90 -8.80 21.09 -6.22
CA ASP A 90 -8.42 22.00 -5.15
C ASP A 90 -8.93 21.52 -3.78
N TRP A 91 -8.39 22.12 -2.72
CA TRP A 91 -8.69 21.70 -1.35
C TRP A 91 -10.15 21.85 -0.95
N LEU A 92 -10.84 22.89 -1.46
CA LEU A 92 -12.23 23.09 -1.14
C LEU A 92 -13.09 21.99 -1.73
N GLN A 93 -12.90 21.73 -3.02
CA GLN A 93 -13.61 20.68 -3.74
C GLN A 93 -13.27 19.28 -3.18
N THR A 94 -12.00 19.04 -2.84
CA THR A 94 -11.56 17.79 -2.22
C THR A 94 -12.29 17.55 -0.89
N LYS A 95 -12.36 18.52 0.00
CA LYS A 95 -13.09 18.41 1.27
C LYS A 95 -14.58 18.14 1.08
N GLU A 96 -15.21 18.88 0.16
CA GLU A 96 -16.64 18.68 -0.17
C GLU A 96 -16.92 17.26 -0.69
N ASP A 97 -16.06 16.75 -1.56
CA ASP A 97 -16.19 15.40 -2.09
C ASP A 97 -15.99 14.33 -1.00
N ILE A 98 -14.99 14.46 -0.14
CA ILE A 98 -14.76 13.53 0.97
C ILE A 98 -16.02 13.48 1.87
N VAL A 99 -16.59 14.64 2.25
CA VAL A 99 -17.77 14.70 3.09
C VAL A 99 -18.98 14.05 2.41
N ARG A 100 -19.13 14.27 1.11
CA ARG A 100 -20.24 13.72 0.33
C ARG A 100 -20.12 12.20 0.13
N ILE A 101 -18.90 11.69 -0.08
CA ILE A 101 -18.63 10.29 -0.44
C ILE A 101 -18.60 9.41 0.80
N CYS A 102 -17.83 9.79 1.82
CA CYS A 102 -17.50 8.87 2.91
C CYS A 102 -18.60 8.70 3.98
N GLY A 103 -19.54 9.64 4.07
CA GLY A 103 -20.52 9.64 5.15
C GLY A 103 -19.87 9.95 6.52
N ARG A 104 -20.67 10.40 7.51
CA ARG A 104 -20.12 10.92 8.77
C ARG A 104 -19.72 9.87 9.80
N ASP A 105 -20.32 8.69 9.74
CA ASP A 105 -20.22 7.67 10.77
C ASP A 105 -19.31 6.49 10.38
N THR A 106 -18.92 6.41 9.11
CA THR A 106 -18.01 5.36 8.63
C THR A 106 -16.59 5.67 9.09
N PRO A 107 -15.88 4.73 9.73
CA PRO A 107 -14.49 4.94 10.12
C PRO A 107 -13.59 5.29 8.92
N ILE A 108 -12.77 6.31 9.11
CA ILE A 108 -11.84 6.83 8.09
C ILE A 108 -10.43 6.85 8.67
N MET A 109 -9.48 6.27 7.95
CA MET A 109 -8.05 6.50 8.14
C MET A 109 -7.56 7.42 7.04
N ILE A 110 -6.91 8.53 7.38
CA ILE A 110 -6.45 9.53 6.43
C ILE A 110 -4.96 9.83 6.64
N ASP A 111 -4.17 9.88 5.54
CA ASP A 111 -2.78 10.34 5.65
C ASP A 111 -2.74 11.79 6.12
N SER A 112 -2.09 12.01 7.26
CA SER A 112 -1.83 13.33 7.84
C SER A 112 -0.36 13.74 7.74
N THR A 113 0.44 13.03 6.96
CA THR A 113 1.88 13.28 6.81
C THR A 113 2.12 14.47 5.87
N GLY A 114 2.41 15.63 6.42
CA GLY A 114 2.97 16.77 5.68
C GLY A 114 2.01 17.64 4.85
N VAL A 115 0.76 17.27 4.60
CA VAL A 115 -0.22 18.16 3.94
C VAL A 115 -0.88 19.09 4.95
N GLY A 116 -0.61 18.87 6.16
CA GLY A 116 -1.01 19.75 7.22
C GLY A 116 -2.15 19.21 8.04
N ASP A 117 -1.81 19.06 9.26
CA ASP A 117 -2.76 18.94 10.34
C ASP A 117 -4.02 19.82 10.15
N PRO A 118 -3.94 21.10 9.60
CA PRO A 118 -5.13 21.92 9.43
C PRO A 118 -6.21 21.38 8.50
N VAL A 119 -5.86 20.69 7.42
CA VAL A 119 -6.86 20.11 6.50
C VAL A 119 -7.52 18.91 7.14
N VAL A 120 -6.71 18.05 7.74
CA VAL A 120 -7.20 16.86 8.47
C VAL A 120 -8.03 17.29 9.69
N GLU A 121 -7.57 18.27 10.48
CA GLU A 121 -8.31 18.83 11.62
C GLU A 121 -9.67 19.43 11.21
N ASP A 122 -9.72 20.10 10.07
CA ASP A 122 -10.96 20.68 9.55
C ASP A 122 -11.95 19.60 9.09
N LEU A 123 -11.46 18.55 8.45
CA LEU A 123 -12.26 17.38 8.11
C LEU A 123 -12.74 16.62 9.35
N GLN A 124 -11.87 16.41 10.35
CA GLN A 124 -12.22 15.72 11.58
C GLN A 124 -13.40 16.35 12.34
N LYS A 125 -13.61 17.66 12.20
CA LYS A 125 -14.79 18.33 12.77
C LYS A 125 -16.12 17.92 12.12
N GLN A 126 -16.05 17.32 10.93
CA GLN A 126 -17.24 16.93 10.15
C GLN A 126 -17.56 15.44 10.24
N PHE A 127 -16.63 14.63 10.79
CA PHE A 127 -16.77 13.19 10.90
C PHE A 127 -16.68 12.71 12.35
N ASN A 128 -17.45 11.69 12.69
CA ASN A 128 -17.48 11.12 14.03
C ASN A 128 -16.32 10.13 14.28
N ALA A 129 -15.76 9.54 13.24
CA ALA A 129 -14.73 8.49 13.30
C ALA A 129 -13.64 8.68 12.23
N MET A 130 -12.98 9.84 12.20
CA MET A 130 -11.85 10.10 11.32
C MET A 130 -10.56 10.20 12.11
N TYR A 131 -9.56 9.40 11.70
CA TYR A 131 -8.27 9.27 12.36
C TYR A 131 -7.14 9.64 11.39
N GLY A 132 -6.31 10.61 11.79
CA GLY A 132 -5.10 10.96 11.06
C GLY A 132 -3.99 9.90 11.30
N PHE A 133 -3.41 9.42 10.24
CA PHE A 133 -2.27 8.52 10.28
C PHE A 133 -1.01 9.24 9.81
N LYS A 134 0.07 9.20 10.62
CA LYS A 134 1.36 9.78 10.25
C LYS A 134 2.33 8.68 9.83
N TYR A 135 2.78 8.75 8.59
CA TYR A 135 3.82 7.87 8.09
C TYR A 135 5.16 8.21 8.72
N THR A 136 5.75 7.21 9.33
CA THR A 136 7.17 7.11 9.67
C THR A 136 7.75 5.91 8.92
N SER A 137 9.07 5.79 8.83
CA SER A 137 9.67 4.59 8.20
C SER A 137 9.15 3.30 8.83
N HIS A 138 9.00 3.27 10.15
CA HIS A 138 8.52 2.09 10.88
C HIS A 138 7.03 1.82 10.63
N SER A 139 6.16 2.83 10.73
CA SER A 139 4.72 2.64 10.52
C SER A 139 4.38 2.31 9.07
N LYS A 140 5.09 2.91 8.08
CA LYS A 140 4.94 2.54 6.68
C LYS A 140 5.37 1.10 6.43
N GLN A 141 6.48 0.66 7.02
CA GLN A 141 6.93 -0.73 6.93
C GLN A 141 5.86 -1.69 7.48
N GLN A 142 5.31 -1.44 8.66
CA GLN A 142 4.27 -2.30 9.25
C GLN A 142 3.01 -2.38 8.37
N LEU A 143 2.58 -1.26 7.79
CA LEU A 143 1.43 -1.25 6.88
C LEU A 143 1.70 -2.05 5.61
N MET A 144 2.86 -1.87 4.98
CA MET A 144 3.22 -2.58 3.74
C MET A 144 3.40 -4.08 4.00
N GLU A 145 3.97 -4.49 5.12
CA GLU A 145 4.06 -5.90 5.54
C GLU A 145 2.66 -6.50 5.78
N GLY A 146 1.76 -5.75 6.41
CA GLY A 146 0.36 -6.15 6.61
C GLY A 146 -0.37 -6.32 5.29
N LEU A 147 -0.26 -5.33 4.38
CA LEU A 147 -0.85 -5.38 3.04
C LEU A 147 -0.30 -6.56 2.23
N ALA A 148 1.02 -6.78 2.26
CA ALA A 148 1.65 -7.92 1.58
C ALA A 148 1.11 -9.27 2.13
N SER A 149 0.95 -9.39 3.45
CA SER A 149 0.36 -10.57 4.06
C SER A 149 -1.07 -10.82 3.56
N SER A 150 -1.92 -9.79 3.52
CA SER A 150 -3.30 -9.90 3.05
C SER A 150 -3.39 -10.25 1.56
N ILE A 151 -2.51 -9.68 0.72
CA ILE A 151 -2.42 -10.01 -0.70
C ILE A 151 -1.96 -11.46 -0.89
N HIS A 152 -0.92 -11.91 -0.19
CA HIS A 152 -0.41 -13.28 -0.29
C HIS A 152 -1.44 -14.33 0.13
N LYS A 153 -2.30 -14.00 1.09
CA LYS A 153 -3.39 -14.87 1.54
C LYS A 153 -4.69 -14.71 0.73
N SER A 154 -4.73 -13.76 -0.20
CA SER A 154 -5.93 -13.39 -0.96
C SER A 154 -7.12 -13.00 -0.07
N GLU A 155 -6.82 -12.34 1.06
CA GLU A 155 -7.81 -11.80 2.01
C GLU A 155 -8.38 -10.44 1.59
N ILE A 156 -7.85 -9.86 0.50
CA ILE A 156 -8.25 -8.57 -0.05
C ILE A 156 -8.62 -8.72 -1.52
N GLY A 157 -9.57 -7.92 -2.01
CA GLY A 157 -9.94 -7.87 -3.41
C GLY A 157 -10.07 -6.44 -3.90
N TYR A 158 -9.55 -6.15 -5.10
CA TYR A 158 -9.54 -4.81 -5.68
C TYR A 158 -9.74 -4.84 -7.19
N PRO A 159 -10.28 -3.75 -7.81
CA PRO A 159 -10.50 -3.70 -9.26
C PRO A 159 -9.18 -3.62 -10.03
N ASP A 160 -9.22 -4.09 -11.26
CA ASP A 160 -8.16 -3.83 -12.24
C ASP A 160 -8.03 -2.32 -12.54
N GLY A 161 -6.84 -1.88 -12.95
CA GLY A 161 -6.53 -0.49 -13.26
C GLY A 161 -5.55 0.15 -12.27
N PRO A 162 -5.63 1.46 -11.99
CA PRO A 162 -4.58 2.21 -11.29
C PRO A 162 -4.13 1.60 -9.96
N LEU A 163 -5.03 1.01 -9.18
CA LEU A 163 -4.69 0.38 -7.91
C LEU A 163 -3.79 -0.84 -8.12
N LYS A 164 -4.16 -1.73 -9.06
CA LYS A 164 -3.33 -2.87 -9.44
C LYS A 164 -2.00 -2.42 -10.05
N ASP A 165 -2.05 -1.44 -10.98
CA ASP A 165 -0.86 -0.97 -11.68
C ASP A 165 0.18 -0.41 -10.70
N GLU A 166 -0.25 0.35 -9.69
CA GLU A 166 0.64 0.89 -8.65
C GLU A 166 1.19 -0.22 -7.73
N LEU A 167 0.39 -1.26 -7.40
CA LEU A 167 0.88 -2.43 -6.67
C LEU A 167 1.97 -3.20 -7.45
N GLU A 168 1.82 -3.35 -8.78
CA GLU A 168 2.77 -4.08 -9.62
C GLU A 168 4.13 -3.40 -9.74
N ILE A 169 4.16 -2.05 -9.70
CA ILE A 169 5.40 -1.28 -9.80
C ILE A 169 6.01 -0.92 -8.44
N PHE A 170 5.27 -1.14 -7.34
CA PHE A 170 5.72 -0.80 -6.01
C PHE A 170 6.93 -1.62 -5.60
N GLU A 171 7.90 -0.98 -4.95
CA GLU A 171 9.16 -1.63 -4.59
C GLU A 171 9.60 -1.29 -3.17
N TYR A 172 10.46 -2.14 -2.63
CA TYR A 172 11.18 -1.85 -1.40
C TYR A 172 12.69 -1.88 -1.64
N ALA A 173 13.40 -1.09 -0.85
CA ALA A 173 14.85 -1.05 -0.85
C ALA A 173 15.39 -1.06 0.57
N PHE A 174 16.43 -1.85 0.81
CA PHE A 174 17.15 -1.81 2.07
C PHE A 174 18.00 -0.54 2.16
N THR A 175 17.92 0.12 3.30
CA THR A 175 18.72 1.30 3.62
C THR A 175 19.45 1.08 4.93
N PRO A 176 20.51 1.84 5.26
CA PRO A 176 21.20 1.70 6.54
C PRO A 176 20.31 1.88 7.77
N THR A 177 19.15 2.51 7.61
CA THR A 177 18.21 2.83 8.69
C THR A 177 16.93 2.00 8.66
N GLY A 178 16.81 1.01 7.76
CA GLY A 178 15.65 0.14 7.63
C GLY A 178 15.23 -0.08 6.19
N VAL A 179 13.97 -0.41 5.96
CA VAL A 179 13.39 -0.66 4.64
C VAL A 179 12.62 0.57 4.17
N LYS A 180 12.88 1.01 2.97
CA LYS A 180 12.11 2.06 2.28
C LYS A 180 11.13 1.42 1.32
N TYR A 181 9.87 1.79 1.41
CA TYR A 181 8.77 1.38 0.52
C TYR A 181 8.30 2.57 -0.31
N THR A 182 8.29 2.45 -1.64
CA THR A 182 7.92 3.56 -2.54
C THR A 182 7.69 3.05 -3.97
N ALA A 183 7.02 3.84 -4.80
CA ALA A 183 7.08 3.65 -6.26
C ALA A 183 8.44 4.12 -6.82
N PRO A 184 8.88 3.60 -7.98
CA PRO A 184 10.02 4.13 -8.71
C PRO A 184 9.84 5.59 -9.10
N VAL A 185 10.96 6.28 -9.37
CA VAL A 185 10.94 7.68 -9.80
C VAL A 185 10.10 7.87 -11.07
N GLY A 186 9.13 8.77 -11.02
CA GLY A 186 8.19 9.06 -12.11
C GLY A 186 6.91 8.26 -12.10
N PHE A 187 6.71 7.41 -11.09
CA PHE A 187 5.47 6.66 -10.85
C PHE A 187 4.80 7.11 -9.54
N HIS A 188 3.55 6.70 -9.37
CA HIS A 188 2.73 7.03 -8.21
C HIS A 188 2.56 5.81 -7.30
N ASP A 189 2.37 6.06 -5.99
CA ASP A 189 2.01 5.06 -4.97
C ASP A 189 0.81 5.48 -4.13
N ASP A 190 0.02 6.45 -4.63
CA ASP A 190 -1.12 7.04 -3.91
C ASP A 190 -2.23 6.01 -3.62
N CYS A 191 -2.39 4.99 -4.49
CA CYS A 191 -3.37 3.92 -4.29
C CYS A 191 -2.87 2.81 -3.35
N VAL A 192 -1.56 2.75 -3.07
CA VAL A 192 -0.95 1.73 -2.20
C VAL A 192 -0.86 2.23 -0.76
N ASN A 193 -0.70 3.53 -0.58
CA ASN A 193 -0.66 4.20 0.72
C ASN A 193 -2.05 4.34 1.32
#